data_abc33dd87f4ae69b0d7970a8ed95b234
#
_entry.id   abc33dd87f4ae69b0d7970a8ed95b234
#
_cell.length_a   1.000
_cell.length_b   1.000
_cell.length_c   1.000
_cell.angle_alpha   90.00
_cell.angle_beta   90.00
_cell.angle_gamma   90.00
#
_symmetry.space_group_name_H-M   'P 1'
#
loop_
_entity.id
_entity.type
_entity.pdbx_description
1 polymer ?
#
loop_
_entity_poly.entity_id
_entity_poly.type
_entity_poly.pdbx_seq_one_letter_code
_entity_poly.pdbx_strand_id
1 'polypeptide(L)'
;MNIGFFIGEMNLRGVANSTYQYAYYNERLLKNKSLIFYNKEEKFHKKEVISKFRKKFKVIGVNGFKEMDHYGKKLNLDYIYVQKGGQKDHNVSNKIKTLIHSLYPQNLKELHGHKYICVSEWLSKKFTNTKIPFVPYIVKLHKTKNNLKKKLKIKKNQIVFGCHGGESSFDLKFVHQTLLETVKKRKDICFLFLNIKKFCNHPRIIFLKGSFDEVYKKKFINTCDAMIYGRSLGESFGLACGEFSIQG
;
A
#
# COMPACT_ATOMS: atom_id res chain seq x y z
N MET A 1 -6.73 7.53 -23.68
CA MET A 1 -7.19 8.48 -22.64
C MET A 1 -6.01 8.94 -21.80
N ASN A 2 -6.08 10.16 -21.26
CA ASN A 2 -5.12 10.72 -20.32
C ASN A 2 -5.70 10.66 -18.92
N ILE A 3 -5.10 9.90 -18.01
CA ILE A 3 -5.59 9.72 -16.64
C ILE A 3 -4.61 10.34 -15.66
N GLY A 4 -5.10 11.28 -14.84
CA GLY A 4 -4.36 11.88 -13.75
C GLY A 4 -4.52 11.06 -12.49
N PHE A 5 -3.46 10.46 -11.98
CA PHE A 5 -3.45 9.72 -10.71
C PHE A 5 -2.99 10.67 -9.60
N PHE A 6 -3.90 11.01 -8.69
CA PHE A 6 -3.58 11.88 -7.56
C PHE A 6 -3.22 11.08 -6.32
N ILE A 7 -2.09 11.42 -5.70
CA ILE A 7 -1.56 10.80 -4.49
C ILE A 7 -1.34 11.91 -3.45
N GLY A 8 -1.98 11.84 -2.30
CA GLY A 8 -1.69 12.79 -1.22
C GLY A 8 -0.23 12.69 -0.82
N GLU A 9 0.18 11.57 -0.25
CA GLU A 9 1.53 11.33 0.25
C GLU A 9 2.32 10.30 -0.58
N MET A 10 3.45 10.70 -1.12
CA MET A 10 4.42 9.81 -1.79
C MET A 10 5.32 9.12 -0.74
N ASN A 11 4.79 8.10 -0.06
CA ASN A 11 5.48 7.38 1.02
C ASN A 11 5.48 5.86 0.83
N LEU A 12 5.95 5.09 1.83
CA LEU A 12 6.06 3.62 1.77
C LEU A 12 4.74 2.88 2.07
N ARG A 13 3.63 3.58 2.21
CA ARG A 13 2.32 2.97 2.46
C ARG A 13 1.72 2.35 1.19
N GLY A 14 0.71 1.49 1.38
CA GLY A 14 0.07 0.74 0.31
C GLY A 14 -0.53 1.59 -0.82
N VAL A 15 -1.02 2.81 -0.52
CA VAL A 15 -1.62 3.73 -1.51
C VAL A 15 -0.63 4.10 -2.61
N ALA A 16 0.59 4.51 -2.28
CA ALA A 16 1.58 4.86 -3.29
C ALA A 16 1.96 3.63 -4.14
N ASN A 17 2.13 2.46 -3.52
CA ASN A 17 2.45 1.23 -4.25
C ASN A 17 1.30 0.81 -5.19
N SER A 18 0.06 0.79 -4.70
CA SER A 18 -1.11 0.40 -5.52
C SER A 18 -1.38 1.40 -6.65
N THR A 19 -1.24 2.70 -6.40
CA THR A 19 -1.35 3.71 -7.45
C THR A 19 -0.28 3.53 -8.53
N TYR A 20 0.95 3.21 -8.15
CA TYR A 20 2.00 2.88 -9.12
C TYR A 20 1.59 1.70 -10.01
N GLN A 21 1.06 0.63 -9.42
CA GLN A 21 0.64 -0.56 -10.19
C GLN A 21 -0.54 -0.24 -11.11
N TYR A 22 -1.56 0.49 -10.63
CA TYR A 22 -2.67 0.91 -11.49
C TYR A 22 -2.22 1.80 -12.63
N ALA A 23 -1.37 2.80 -12.38
CA ALA A 23 -0.83 3.66 -13.43
C ALA A 23 -0.01 2.86 -14.46
N TYR A 24 0.81 1.91 -13.98
CA TYR A 24 1.62 1.05 -14.84
C TYR A 24 0.77 0.17 -15.75
N TYR A 25 -0.24 -0.51 -15.20
CA TYR A 25 -1.09 -1.40 -15.99
C TYR A 25 -2.11 -0.65 -16.84
N ASN A 26 -2.52 0.56 -16.44
CA ASN A 26 -3.28 1.47 -17.27
C ASN A 26 -2.56 1.77 -18.61
N GLU A 27 -1.23 2.00 -18.57
CA GLU A 27 -0.45 2.18 -19.79
C GLU A 27 -0.23 0.86 -20.53
N ARG A 28 0.15 -0.19 -19.81
CA ARG A 28 0.57 -1.45 -20.42
C ARG A 28 -0.58 -2.21 -21.07
N LEU A 29 -1.71 -2.32 -20.39
CA LEU A 29 -2.86 -3.13 -20.82
C LEU A 29 -3.90 -2.31 -21.57
N LEU A 30 -4.23 -1.12 -21.04
CA LEU A 30 -5.32 -0.30 -21.58
C LEU A 30 -4.83 0.73 -22.61
N LYS A 31 -3.51 0.84 -22.82
CA LYS A 31 -2.88 1.79 -23.76
C LYS A 31 -3.24 3.25 -23.49
N ASN A 32 -3.64 3.58 -22.28
CA ASN A 32 -3.89 4.95 -21.84
C ASN A 32 -2.56 5.61 -21.40
N LYS A 33 -2.58 6.94 -21.24
CA LYS A 33 -1.47 7.69 -20.66
C LYS A 33 -1.73 7.96 -19.18
N SER A 34 -0.73 7.72 -18.34
CA SER A 34 -0.79 7.98 -16.90
C SER A 34 0.08 9.18 -16.54
N LEU A 35 -0.54 10.16 -15.86
CA LEU A 35 0.13 11.32 -15.31
C LEU A 35 -0.04 11.27 -13.79
N ILE A 36 1.07 11.43 -13.06
CA ILE A 36 1.06 11.32 -11.60
C ILE A 36 1.09 12.71 -10.99
N PHE A 37 0.16 12.97 -10.08
CA PHE A 37 0.10 14.20 -9.31
C PHE A 37 0.25 13.88 -7.83
N TYR A 38 0.99 14.71 -7.10
CA TYR A 38 1.09 14.58 -5.65
C TYR A 38 0.98 15.93 -4.97
N ASN A 39 0.42 15.95 -3.75
CA ASN A 39 0.27 17.17 -2.98
C ASN A 39 1.61 17.56 -2.34
N LYS A 40 2.23 18.67 -2.81
CA LYS A 40 3.51 19.15 -2.28
C LYS A 40 3.46 19.61 -0.81
N GLU A 41 2.28 19.98 -0.33
CA GLU A 41 2.08 20.47 1.05
C GLU A 41 2.18 19.37 2.10
N GLU A 42 2.06 18.11 1.69
CA GLU A 42 2.17 16.96 2.60
C GLU A 42 3.61 16.75 3.08
N LYS A 43 3.78 16.50 4.39
CA LYS A 43 5.10 16.49 5.04
C LYS A 43 5.85 15.15 4.92
N PHE A 44 5.15 14.05 4.65
CA PHE A 44 5.73 12.70 4.77
C PHE A 44 6.14 12.08 3.43
N HIS A 45 6.53 12.91 2.46
CA HIS A 45 7.08 12.41 1.21
C HIS A 45 8.45 11.75 1.40
N LYS A 46 8.69 10.68 0.65
CA LYS A 46 9.99 10.03 0.53
C LYS A 46 10.57 10.28 -0.87
N LYS A 47 11.78 10.85 -0.91
CA LYS A 47 12.47 11.19 -2.18
C LYS A 47 12.62 9.95 -3.09
N GLU A 48 12.92 8.79 -2.52
CA GLU A 48 13.06 7.53 -3.26
C GLU A 48 11.74 7.08 -3.92
N VAL A 49 10.58 7.35 -3.29
CA VAL A 49 9.27 7.05 -3.88
C VAL A 49 9.00 7.95 -5.06
N ILE A 50 9.17 9.27 -4.90
CA ILE A 50 9.02 10.24 -6.00
C ILE A 50 9.96 9.90 -7.16
N SER A 51 11.23 9.57 -6.87
CA SER A 51 12.22 9.18 -7.87
C SER A 51 11.79 7.93 -8.65
N LYS A 52 11.24 6.91 -7.97
CA LYS A 52 10.72 5.72 -8.64
C LYS A 52 9.59 6.05 -9.61
N PHE A 53 8.64 6.88 -9.21
CA PHE A 53 7.56 7.30 -10.10
C PHE A 53 8.09 8.09 -11.30
N ARG A 54 9.05 9.01 -11.10
CA ARG A 54 9.66 9.83 -12.18
C ARG A 54 10.40 9.00 -13.22
N LYS A 55 10.95 7.83 -12.86
CA LYS A 55 11.59 6.92 -13.83
C LYS A 55 10.61 6.34 -14.85
N LYS A 56 9.32 6.34 -14.55
CA LYS A 56 8.31 5.70 -15.41
C LYS A 56 7.27 6.67 -15.93
N PHE A 57 6.90 7.69 -15.17
CA PHE A 57 5.77 8.58 -15.45
C PHE A 57 6.18 10.05 -15.41
N LYS A 58 5.39 10.91 -16.08
CA LYS A 58 5.43 12.34 -15.81
C LYS A 58 4.83 12.60 -14.43
N VAL A 59 5.62 13.17 -13.51
CA VAL A 59 5.24 13.44 -12.12
C VAL A 59 5.20 14.94 -11.88
N ILE A 60 4.07 15.43 -11.38
CA ILE A 60 3.78 16.86 -11.16
C ILE A 60 3.41 17.05 -9.69
N GLY A 61 4.10 17.94 -9.00
CA GLY A 61 3.72 18.38 -7.67
C GLY A 61 2.71 19.53 -7.77
N VAL A 62 1.62 19.45 -7.00
CA VAL A 62 0.56 20.45 -6.93
C VAL A 62 0.37 20.94 -5.50
N ASN A 63 -0.19 22.15 -5.30
CA ASN A 63 -0.55 22.68 -3.99
C ASN A 63 -2.03 22.33 -3.69
N GLY A 64 -2.24 21.07 -3.31
CA GLY A 64 -3.58 20.54 -3.07
C GLY A 64 -4.34 20.15 -4.34
N PHE A 65 -5.52 19.55 -4.11
CA PHE A 65 -6.34 18.99 -5.18
C PHE A 65 -6.93 20.06 -6.13
N LYS A 66 -7.16 21.28 -5.65
CA LYS A 66 -7.75 22.36 -6.46
C LYS A 66 -6.93 22.71 -7.71
N GLU A 67 -5.60 22.54 -7.66
CA GLU A 67 -4.75 22.74 -8.84
C GLU A 67 -4.98 21.70 -9.95
N MET A 68 -5.63 20.57 -9.65
CA MET A 68 -5.92 19.53 -10.64
C MET A 68 -6.79 20.04 -11.80
N ASP A 69 -7.72 20.97 -11.54
CA ASP A 69 -8.56 21.55 -12.59
C ASP A 69 -7.77 22.38 -13.59
N HIS A 70 -6.75 23.11 -13.11
CA HIS A 70 -5.83 23.86 -13.97
C HIS A 70 -4.98 22.93 -14.84
N TYR A 71 -4.31 21.96 -14.21
CA TYR A 71 -3.49 20.99 -14.95
C TYR A 71 -4.32 20.08 -15.84
N GLY A 72 -5.53 19.75 -15.42
CA GLY A 72 -6.44 18.91 -16.18
C GLY A 72 -6.75 19.46 -17.55
N LYS A 73 -7.09 20.74 -17.63
CA LYS A 73 -7.30 21.45 -18.91
C LYS A 73 -6.00 21.49 -19.73
N LYS A 74 -4.89 21.91 -19.12
CA LYS A 74 -3.58 22.08 -19.79
C LYS A 74 -3.04 20.76 -20.36
N LEU A 75 -3.35 19.62 -19.73
CA LEU A 75 -2.82 18.28 -20.08
C LEU A 75 -3.90 17.39 -20.72
N ASN A 76 -5.08 17.93 -20.99
CA ASN A 76 -6.23 17.23 -21.57
C ASN A 76 -6.53 15.92 -20.80
N LEU A 77 -6.73 16.03 -19.46
CA LEU A 77 -7.09 14.87 -18.65
C LEU A 77 -8.56 14.49 -18.91
N ASP A 78 -8.79 13.23 -19.23
CA ASP A 78 -10.14 12.66 -19.35
C ASP A 78 -10.71 12.30 -17.97
N TYR A 79 -9.86 11.83 -17.07
CA TYR A 79 -10.22 11.40 -15.72
C TYR A 79 -9.15 11.76 -14.69
N ILE A 80 -9.58 11.99 -13.45
CA ILE A 80 -8.75 11.99 -12.26
C ILE A 80 -9.08 10.75 -11.46
N TYR A 81 -8.09 9.96 -11.11
CA TYR A 81 -8.20 8.81 -10.23
C TYR A 81 -7.56 9.13 -8.89
N VAL A 82 -8.28 8.88 -7.79
CA VAL A 82 -7.79 9.11 -6.42
C VAL A 82 -8.17 7.97 -5.49
N GLN A 83 -7.17 7.45 -4.76
CA GLN A 83 -7.38 6.56 -3.61
C GLN A 83 -7.42 7.39 -2.34
N LYS A 84 -8.48 7.25 -1.56
CA LYS A 84 -8.66 8.00 -0.31
C LYS A 84 -9.54 7.24 0.68
N GLY A 85 -9.72 7.82 1.88
CA GLY A 85 -10.53 7.22 2.94
C GLY A 85 -11.97 6.91 2.52
N GLY A 86 -12.51 7.72 1.61
CA GLY A 86 -13.83 7.50 1.03
C GLY A 86 -14.90 8.45 1.58
N GLN A 87 -14.64 9.14 2.70
CA GLN A 87 -15.51 10.20 3.21
C GLN A 87 -15.66 11.30 2.18
N LYS A 88 -16.84 11.88 2.12
CA LYS A 88 -17.13 13.03 1.27
C LYS A 88 -16.28 14.22 1.68
N ASP A 89 -15.53 14.74 0.75
CA ASP A 89 -14.65 15.90 0.93
C ASP A 89 -14.63 16.74 -0.35
N HIS A 90 -13.86 17.84 -0.33
CA HIS A 90 -13.72 18.76 -1.46
C HIS A 90 -12.67 18.29 -2.51
N ASN A 91 -12.06 17.11 -2.34
CA ASN A 91 -11.08 16.58 -3.28
C ASN A 91 -11.76 15.88 -4.46
N VAL A 92 -12.58 16.63 -5.16
CA VAL A 92 -13.29 16.24 -6.39
C VAL A 92 -13.20 17.41 -7.36
N SER A 93 -12.88 17.12 -8.62
CA SER A 93 -12.90 18.13 -9.67
C SER A 93 -14.32 18.45 -10.10
N ASN A 94 -14.61 19.72 -10.33
CA ASN A 94 -15.87 20.19 -10.93
C ASN A 94 -15.79 20.19 -12.47
N LYS A 95 -14.62 20.01 -13.06
CA LYS A 95 -14.37 20.12 -14.51
C LYS A 95 -13.99 18.80 -15.15
N ILE A 96 -13.42 17.87 -14.37
CA ILE A 96 -12.88 16.61 -14.85
C ILE A 96 -13.52 15.46 -14.06
N LYS A 97 -13.92 14.41 -14.75
CA LYS A 97 -14.52 13.24 -14.12
C LYS A 97 -13.57 12.63 -13.09
N THR A 98 -13.96 12.63 -11.80
CA THR A 98 -13.17 12.08 -10.71
C THR A 98 -13.66 10.69 -10.33
N LEU A 99 -12.74 9.73 -10.35
CA LEU A 99 -12.93 8.33 -9.92
C LEU A 99 -12.41 8.17 -8.49
N ILE A 100 -13.31 7.90 -7.54
CA ILE A 100 -12.99 7.71 -6.13
C ILE A 100 -12.81 6.22 -5.85
N HIS A 101 -11.64 5.83 -5.36
CA HIS A 101 -11.36 4.48 -4.89
C HIS A 101 -11.28 4.48 -3.36
N SER A 102 -12.36 4.03 -2.73
CA SER A 102 -12.48 4.03 -1.27
C SER A 102 -11.70 2.89 -0.64
N LEU A 103 -10.91 3.24 0.38
CA LEU A 103 -10.02 2.32 1.10
C LEU A 103 -10.58 1.89 2.46
N TYR A 104 -11.58 2.60 2.97
CA TYR A 104 -12.19 2.34 4.27
C TYR A 104 -13.71 2.21 4.15
N PRO A 105 -14.36 1.62 5.18
CA PRO A 105 -15.81 1.52 5.25
C PRO A 105 -16.48 2.89 5.15
N GLN A 106 -17.45 3.02 4.25
CA GLN A 106 -18.26 4.22 4.09
C GLN A 106 -19.71 3.85 3.82
N ASN A 107 -20.64 4.68 4.26
CA ASN A 107 -22.04 4.52 3.93
C ASN A 107 -22.40 5.19 2.59
N LEU A 108 -23.61 4.94 2.09
CA LEU A 108 -24.06 5.47 0.79
C LEU A 108 -24.15 7.01 0.76
N LYS A 109 -24.26 7.69 1.91
CA LYS A 109 -24.31 9.16 1.99
C LYS A 109 -22.95 9.80 1.69
N GLU A 110 -21.87 9.05 1.82
CA GLU A 110 -20.50 9.50 1.53
C GLU A 110 -20.12 9.41 0.05
N LEU A 111 -21.00 8.90 -0.80
CA LEU A 111 -20.72 8.78 -2.22
C LEU A 111 -20.55 10.15 -2.87
N HIS A 112 -19.47 10.29 -3.63
CA HIS A 112 -19.14 11.53 -4.33
C HIS A 112 -18.20 11.22 -5.51
N GLY A 113 -17.92 12.25 -6.32
CA GLY A 113 -17.18 12.08 -7.57
C GLY A 113 -18.08 11.53 -8.70
N HIS A 114 -17.47 11.27 -9.84
CA HIS A 114 -18.19 10.76 -11.01
C HIS A 114 -18.43 9.25 -10.93
N LYS A 115 -17.45 8.52 -10.41
CA LYS A 115 -17.54 7.09 -10.08
C LYS A 115 -16.93 6.84 -8.71
N TYR A 116 -17.57 5.93 -7.98
CA TYR A 116 -17.09 5.51 -6.66
C TYR A 116 -16.97 3.99 -6.67
N ILE A 117 -15.84 3.47 -6.20
CA ILE A 117 -15.53 2.04 -6.13
C ILE A 117 -14.91 1.70 -4.77
N CYS A 118 -15.09 0.47 -4.33
CA CYS A 118 -14.48 -0.07 -3.11
C CYS A 118 -13.20 -0.85 -3.43
N VAL A 119 -12.24 -0.87 -2.50
CA VAL A 119 -10.99 -1.62 -2.67
C VAL A 119 -11.16 -3.13 -2.49
N SER A 120 -12.29 -3.58 -1.96
CA SER A 120 -12.56 -5.01 -1.78
C SER A 120 -14.03 -5.34 -1.89
N GLU A 121 -14.30 -6.58 -2.23
CA GLU A 121 -15.64 -7.14 -2.25
C GLU A 121 -16.31 -7.07 -0.87
N TRP A 122 -15.52 -7.31 0.19
CA TRP A 122 -15.99 -7.21 1.56
C TRP A 122 -16.53 -5.81 1.91
N LEU A 123 -15.81 -4.73 1.51
CA LEU A 123 -16.30 -3.37 1.69
C LEU A 123 -17.59 -3.13 0.89
N SER A 124 -17.62 -3.55 -0.37
CA SER A 124 -18.80 -3.42 -1.22
C SER A 124 -20.02 -4.11 -0.61
N LYS A 125 -19.88 -5.37 -0.20
CA LYS A 125 -20.97 -6.15 0.41
C LYS A 125 -21.42 -5.56 1.75
N LYS A 126 -20.50 -5.34 2.68
CA LYS A 126 -20.84 -4.99 4.05
C LYS A 126 -21.39 -3.57 4.19
N PHE A 127 -20.86 -2.61 3.48
CA PHE A 127 -21.18 -1.19 3.69
C PHE A 127 -22.07 -0.58 2.63
N THR A 128 -22.19 -1.21 1.45
CA THR A 128 -23.02 -0.68 0.36
C THR A 128 -24.06 -1.69 -0.15
N ASN A 129 -24.15 -2.87 0.46
CA ASN A 129 -24.98 -3.97 0.03
C ASN A 129 -24.82 -4.26 -1.49
N THR A 130 -23.57 -4.34 -1.93
CA THR A 130 -23.15 -4.55 -3.33
C THR A 130 -23.56 -3.46 -4.34
N LYS A 131 -24.17 -2.36 -3.90
CA LYS A 131 -24.56 -1.24 -4.79
C LYS A 131 -23.36 -0.54 -5.43
N ILE A 132 -22.19 -0.59 -4.77
CA ILE A 132 -20.95 -0.01 -5.28
C ILE A 132 -20.02 -1.14 -5.73
N PRO A 133 -19.50 -1.10 -6.96
CA PRO A 133 -18.56 -2.10 -7.44
C PRO A 133 -17.23 -2.03 -6.68
N PHE A 134 -16.45 -3.09 -6.76
CA PHE A 134 -15.11 -3.12 -6.19
C PHE A 134 -14.04 -3.40 -7.26
N VAL A 135 -12.84 -2.88 -7.00
CA VAL A 135 -11.62 -3.16 -7.78
C VAL A 135 -10.51 -3.47 -6.78
N PRO A 136 -10.05 -4.71 -6.69
CA PRO A 136 -9.02 -5.10 -5.72
C PRO A 136 -7.65 -4.55 -6.10
N TYR A 137 -6.75 -4.43 -5.14
CA TYR A 137 -5.35 -4.10 -5.43
C TYR A 137 -4.70 -5.14 -6.33
N ILE A 138 -3.82 -4.67 -7.21
CA ILE A 138 -2.97 -5.54 -8.00
C ILE A 138 -1.85 -6.05 -7.11
N VAL A 139 -1.91 -7.34 -6.76
CA VAL A 139 -0.88 -8.00 -5.97
C VAL A 139 0.21 -8.49 -6.90
N LYS A 140 1.43 -7.99 -6.71
CA LYS A 140 2.57 -8.34 -7.55
C LYS A 140 3.84 -8.43 -6.71
N LEU A 141 4.61 -9.50 -6.92
CA LEU A 141 5.95 -9.65 -6.37
C LEU A 141 6.99 -9.72 -7.49
N HIS A 142 8.17 -9.22 -7.21
CA HIS A 142 9.32 -9.35 -8.10
C HIS A 142 9.79 -10.82 -8.17
N LYS A 143 10.27 -11.27 -9.32
CA LYS A 143 10.80 -12.62 -9.49
C LYS A 143 12.22 -12.72 -8.92
N THR A 144 12.39 -13.32 -7.76
CA THR A 144 13.68 -13.71 -7.19
C THR A 144 13.49 -14.89 -6.22
N LYS A 145 14.43 -15.81 -6.20
CA LYS A 145 14.51 -16.92 -5.22
C LYS A 145 15.39 -16.56 -4.01
N ASN A 146 16.10 -15.42 -4.05
CA ASN A 146 17.00 -15.00 -2.99
C ASN A 146 16.22 -14.62 -1.73
N ASN A 147 16.83 -14.86 -0.56
CA ASN A 147 16.32 -14.51 0.76
C ASN A 147 17.39 -13.79 1.60
N LEU A 148 17.03 -13.41 2.81
CA LEU A 148 17.91 -12.68 3.73
C LEU A 148 18.45 -13.56 4.88
N LYS A 149 18.15 -14.88 4.94
CA LYS A 149 18.51 -15.76 6.08
C LYS A 149 20.01 -15.66 6.42
N LYS A 150 20.90 -15.78 5.41
CA LYS A 150 22.37 -15.65 5.61
C LYS A 150 22.78 -14.27 6.12
N LYS A 151 22.27 -13.19 5.50
CA LYS A 151 22.57 -11.80 5.88
C LYS A 151 22.13 -11.49 7.32
N LEU A 152 21.01 -12.05 7.75
CA LEU A 152 20.44 -11.85 9.09
C LEU A 152 20.93 -12.87 10.12
N LYS A 153 21.85 -13.75 9.74
CA LYS A 153 22.38 -14.83 10.59
C LYS A 153 21.28 -15.75 11.16
N ILE A 154 20.17 -15.92 10.40
CA ILE A 154 19.09 -16.83 10.77
C ILE A 154 19.53 -18.27 10.48
N LYS A 155 19.45 -19.15 11.47
CA LYS A 155 19.86 -20.56 11.35
C LYS A 155 18.90 -21.35 10.49
N LYS A 156 19.39 -22.41 9.80
CA LYS A 156 18.58 -23.25 8.91
C LYS A 156 17.38 -23.92 9.60
N ASN A 157 17.54 -24.27 10.86
CA ASN A 157 16.50 -24.92 11.68
C ASN A 157 15.51 -23.93 12.34
N GLN A 158 15.62 -22.63 12.07
CA GLN A 158 14.70 -21.65 12.60
C GLN A 158 13.52 -21.43 11.67
N ILE A 159 12.32 -21.46 12.23
CA ILE A 159 11.06 -21.07 11.59
C ILE A 159 10.91 -19.55 11.70
N VAL A 160 10.70 -18.88 10.59
CA VAL A 160 10.63 -17.43 10.50
C VAL A 160 9.19 -16.98 10.23
N PHE A 161 8.60 -16.28 11.19
CA PHE A 161 7.33 -15.60 10.99
C PHE A 161 7.58 -14.15 10.60
N GLY A 162 6.92 -13.66 9.55
CA GLY A 162 7.14 -12.32 9.04
C GLY A 162 5.92 -11.45 8.97
N CYS A 163 6.14 -10.13 9.10
CA CYS A 163 5.12 -9.12 8.81
C CYS A 163 5.76 -7.89 8.18
N HIS A 164 5.10 -7.31 7.19
CA HIS A 164 5.46 -5.99 6.67
C HIS A 164 4.23 -5.09 6.54
N GLY A 165 4.45 -3.78 6.62
CA GLY A 165 3.34 -2.83 6.52
C GLY A 165 3.76 -1.40 6.79
N GLY A 166 2.85 -0.56 7.23
CA GLY A 166 3.14 0.76 7.78
C GLY A 166 3.72 0.64 9.19
N GLU A 167 4.49 1.63 9.64
CA GLU A 167 5.16 1.61 10.94
C GLU A 167 4.22 1.28 12.12
N SER A 168 2.96 1.72 12.06
CA SER A 168 1.94 1.49 13.08
C SER A 168 0.99 0.32 12.79
N SER A 169 1.28 -0.54 11.82
CA SER A 169 0.36 -1.60 11.40
C SER A 169 0.53 -2.94 12.12
N PHE A 170 1.29 -2.98 13.20
CA PHE A 170 1.43 -4.13 14.08
C PHE A 170 1.36 -3.63 15.53
N ASP A 171 0.14 -3.39 16.03
CA ASP A 171 -0.11 -2.55 17.20
C ASP A 171 -0.82 -3.26 18.37
N LEU A 172 -1.11 -4.56 18.26
CA LEU A 172 -1.72 -5.34 19.33
C LEU A 172 -0.70 -5.66 20.43
N LYS A 173 -0.82 -5.00 21.58
CA LYS A 173 0.12 -5.13 22.70
C LYS A 173 0.24 -6.55 23.22
N PHE A 174 -0.87 -7.28 23.33
CA PHE A 174 -0.85 -8.68 23.79
C PHE A 174 -0.06 -9.57 22.81
N VAL A 175 -0.12 -9.29 21.50
CA VAL A 175 0.68 -10.00 20.50
C VAL A 175 2.16 -9.73 20.74
N HIS A 176 2.56 -8.46 20.97
CA HIS A 176 3.96 -8.12 21.26
C HIS A 176 4.51 -8.93 22.46
N GLN A 177 3.74 -9.05 23.53
CA GLN A 177 4.10 -9.83 24.72
C GLN A 177 4.23 -11.33 24.39
N THR A 178 3.23 -11.89 23.69
CA THR A 178 3.25 -13.30 23.25
C THR A 178 4.49 -13.63 22.41
N LEU A 179 4.89 -12.73 21.49
CA LEU A 179 6.09 -12.95 20.68
C LEU A 179 7.35 -12.98 21.51
N LEU A 180 7.48 -12.08 22.50
CA LEU A 180 8.60 -12.06 23.44
C LEU A 180 8.67 -13.35 24.28
N GLU A 181 7.55 -13.80 24.80
CA GLU A 181 7.48 -15.06 25.57
C GLU A 181 7.80 -16.27 24.69
N THR A 182 7.31 -16.28 23.46
CA THR A 182 7.57 -17.35 22.50
C THR A 182 9.06 -17.50 22.24
N VAL A 183 9.78 -16.41 21.93
CA VAL A 183 11.22 -16.52 21.68
C VAL A 183 12.03 -16.83 22.93
N LYS A 184 11.56 -16.53 24.13
CA LYS A 184 12.19 -16.97 25.36
C LYS A 184 12.11 -18.50 25.54
N LYS A 185 10.94 -19.08 25.26
CA LYS A 185 10.66 -20.53 25.42
C LYS A 185 11.16 -21.38 24.24
N ARG A 186 11.08 -20.86 23.00
CA ARG A 186 11.36 -21.57 21.75
C ARG A 186 12.60 -20.98 21.06
N LYS A 187 13.70 -21.74 21.00
CA LYS A 187 14.97 -21.30 20.38
C LYS A 187 14.95 -21.40 18.84
N ASP A 188 14.05 -22.16 18.30
CA ASP A 188 13.84 -22.43 16.87
C ASP A 188 12.91 -21.43 16.17
N ILE A 189 12.33 -20.45 16.89
CA ILE A 189 11.45 -19.44 16.31
C ILE A 189 12.15 -18.08 16.20
N CYS A 190 11.93 -17.42 15.06
CA CYS A 190 12.40 -16.07 14.76
C CYS A 190 11.23 -15.25 14.19
N PHE A 191 11.13 -13.98 14.58
CA PHE A 191 10.18 -13.03 14.01
C PHE A 191 10.92 -11.96 13.22
N LEU A 192 10.41 -11.65 12.02
CA LEU A 192 11.04 -10.71 11.11
C LEU A 192 10.03 -9.65 10.65
N PHE A 193 10.35 -8.39 10.91
CA PHE A 193 9.48 -7.25 10.62
C PHE A 193 10.12 -6.31 9.62
N LEU A 194 9.36 -5.88 8.60
CA LEU A 194 9.80 -4.88 7.62
C LEU A 194 8.91 -3.65 7.71
N ASN A 195 9.51 -2.49 7.97
CA ASN A 195 8.82 -1.20 8.12
C ASN A 195 7.76 -1.18 9.24
N ILE A 196 8.00 -1.93 10.31
CA ILE A 196 7.18 -1.93 11.54
C ILE A 196 7.97 -1.23 12.64
N LYS A 197 7.29 -0.40 13.43
CA LYS A 197 7.90 0.28 14.58
C LYS A 197 8.40 -0.75 15.60
N LYS A 198 9.66 -0.58 16.02
CA LYS A 198 10.26 -1.48 17.00
C LYS A 198 9.52 -1.39 18.34
N PHE A 199 9.07 -2.54 18.86
CA PHE A 199 8.34 -2.65 20.13
C PHE A 199 9.11 -3.41 21.22
N CYS A 200 10.24 -4.05 20.89
CA CYS A 200 11.08 -4.76 21.84
C CYS A 200 12.53 -4.86 21.33
N ASN A 201 13.42 -5.37 22.20
CA ASN A 201 14.79 -5.67 21.85
C ASN A 201 15.11 -7.14 22.18
N HIS A 202 15.21 -7.98 21.15
CA HIS A 202 15.54 -9.40 21.28
C HIS A 202 16.23 -9.89 19.99
N PRO A 203 17.31 -10.69 20.04
CA PRO A 203 18.08 -11.08 18.84
C PRO A 203 17.31 -11.89 17.82
N ARG A 204 16.22 -12.55 18.22
CA ARG A 204 15.34 -13.32 17.32
C ARG A 204 14.02 -12.60 16.98
N ILE A 205 13.89 -11.32 17.33
CA ILE A 205 12.81 -10.44 16.86
C ILE A 205 13.51 -9.29 16.12
N ILE A 206 13.57 -9.40 14.80
CA ILE A 206 14.40 -8.58 13.93
C ILE A 206 13.53 -7.55 13.23
N PHE A 207 13.93 -6.29 13.32
CA PHE A 207 13.25 -5.17 12.66
C PHE A 207 14.11 -4.62 11.54
N LEU A 208 13.57 -4.60 10.34
CA LEU A 208 14.22 -4.08 9.15
C LEU A 208 13.59 -2.73 8.75
N LYS A 209 14.44 -1.83 8.27
CA LYS A 209 13.99 -0.54 7.74
C LYS A 209 13.15 -0.75 6.48
N GLY A 210 12.07 0.01 6.35
CA GLY A 210 11.23 0.02 5.16
C GLY A 210 12.00 0.37 3.89
N SER A 211 11.61 -0.23 2.78
CA SER A 211 12.18 0.02 1.46
C SER A 211 11.11 -0.03 0.39
N PHE A 212 11.24 0.81 -0.63
CA PHE A 212 10.42 0.78 -1.84
C PHE A 212 11.02 -0.14 -2.93
N ASP A 213 12.13 -0.80 -2.64
CA ASP A 213 12.72 -1.81 -3.51
C ASP A 213 11.91 -3.10 -3.47
N GLU A 214 11.24 -3.40 -4.58
CA GLU A 214 10.41 -4.60 -4.73
C GLU A 214 11.23 -5.90 -4.64
N VAL A 215 12.50 -5.88 -5.06
CA VAL A 215 13.40 -7.02 -4.94
C VAL A 215 13.72 -7.27 -3.46
N TYR A 216 14.01 -6.22 -2.70
CA TYR A 216 14.26 -6.31 -1.27
C TYR A 216 13.04 -6.84 -0.50
N LYS A 217 11.84 -6.31 -0.80
CA LYS A 217 10.59 -6.80 -0.22
C LYS A 217 10.36 -8.28 -0.55
N LYS A 218 10.60 -8.69 -1.79
CA LYS A 218 10.49 -10.11 -2.17
C LYS A 218 11.50 -10.98 -1.45
N LYS A 219 12.76 -10.54 -1.28
CA LYS A 219 13.75 -11.25 -0.46
C LYS A 219 13.33 -11.37 0.99
N PHE A 220 12.69 -10.33 1.54
CA PHE A 220 12.11 -10.39 2.88
C PHE A 220 11.04 -11.48 2.97
N ILE A 221 10.05 -11.49 2.08
CA ILE A 221 8.98 -12.50 2.05
C ILE A 221 9.57 -13.91 1.90
N ASN A 222 10.54 -14.11 0.99
CA ASN A 222 11.25 -15.38 0.81
C ASN A 222 12.05 -15.84 2.04
N THR A 223 12.29 -14.95 2.99
CA THR A 223 12.99 -15.29 4.24
C THR A 223 12.04 -15.89 5.26
N CYS A 224 10.74 -15.57 5.15
CA CYS A 224 9.70 -16.00 6.06
C CYS A 224 9.15 -17.36 5.64
N ASP A 225 8.89 -18.22 6.62
CA ASP A 225 8.23 -19.51 6.42
C ASP A 225 6.69 -19.37 6.59
N ALA A 226 6.23 -18.33 7.29
CA ALA A 226 4.82 -17.97 7.42
C ALA A 226 4.64 -16.48 7.71
N MET A 227 3.45 -15.97 7.45
CA MET A 227 3.05 -14.62 7.84
C MET A 227 2.52 -14.61 9.28
N ILE A 228 2.80 -13.52 10.01
CA ILE A 228 2.09 -13.19 11.25
C ILE A 228 1.42 -11.82 11.08
N TYR A 229 0.24 -11.67 11.67
CA TYR A 229 -0.52 -10.44 11.57
C TYR A 229 -1.04 -10.00 12.95
N GLY A 230 -0.96 -8.70 13.27
CA GLY A 230 -1.32 -8.19 14.60
C GLY A 230 -1.74 -6.72 14.55
N ARG A 231 -2.75 -6.37 13.74
CA ARG A 231 -3.28 -5.02 13.59
C ARG A 231 -4.69 -4.92 14.17
N SER A 232 -4.92 -3.97 15.08
CA SER A 232 -6.21 -3.75 15.74
C SER A 232 -7.33 -3.36 14.78
N LEU A 233 -7.04 -2.53 13.78
CA LEU A 233 -8.03 -2.08 12.79
C LEU A 233 -8.35 -3.12 11.70
N GLY A 234 -7.63 -4.26 11.65
CA GLY A 234 -7.76 -5.20 10.55
C GLY A 234 -7.31 -4.60 9.20
N GLU A 235 -7.79 -5.18 8.11
CA GLU A 235 -7.50 -4.74 6.74
C GLU A 235 -8.78 -4.65 5.90
N SER A 236 -8.85 -3.63 5.06
CA SER A 236 -9.91 -3.52 4.07
C SER A 236 -9.65 -4.37 2.82
N PHE A 237 -8.39 -4.61 2.49
CA PHE A 237 -7.92 -5.52 1.44
C PHE A 237 -6.78 -6.41 1.92
N GLY A 238 -5.78 -5.84 2.64
CA GLY A 238 -4.62 -6.58 3.13
C GLY A 238 -3.58 -6.86 2.04
N LEU A 239 -3.00 -5.82 1.45
CA LEU A 239 -1.98 -5.99 0.40
C LEU A 239 -0.81 -6.86 0.86
N ALA A 240 -0.36 -6.73 2.11
CA ALA A 240 0.68 -7.57 2.68
C ALA A 240 0.27 -9.05 2.74
N CYS A 241 -0.98 -9.33 3.15
CA CYS A 241 -1.52 -10.69 3.14
C CYS A 241 -1.53 -11.28 1.73
N GLY A 242 -2.01 -10.50 0.75
CA GLY A 242 -1.98 -10.92 -0.66
C GLY A 242 -0.57 -11.21 -1.17
N GLU A 243 0.42 -10.39 -0.79
CA GLU A 243 1.82 -10.58 -1.20
C GLU A 243 2.44 -11.86 -0.59
N PHE A 244 2.10 -12.19 0.65
CA PHE A 244 2.49 -13.48 1.23
C PHE A 244 1.74 -14.65 0.57
N SER A 245 0.43 -14.52 0.33
CA SER A 245 -0.39 -15.59 -0.27
C SER A 245 0.06 -15.99 -1.66
N ILE A 246 0.49 -15.05 -2.51
CA ILE A 246 1.00 -15.40 -3.86
C ILE A 246 2.42 -15.98 -3.83
N GLN A 247 3.06 -16.01 -2.67
CA GLN A 247 4.36 -16.65 -2.50
C GLN A 247 4.23 -18.15 -2.24
N GLY A 248 3.13 -18.61 -1.69
CA GLY A 248 2.83 -19.98 -1.29
C GLY A 248 2.74 -20.14 0.21
#